data_45a8eb2c2c5c9eaf6dd86112444ae9fc
#
_entry.id   45a8eb2c2c5c9eaf6dd86112444ae9fc
#
_cell.length_a   1.000
_cell.length_b   1.000
_cell.length_c   1.000
_cell.angle_alpha   90.00
_cell.angle_beta   90.00
_cell.angle_gamma   90.00
#
_symmetry.space_group_name_H-M   'P 1'
#
loop_
_entity.id
_entity.type
_entity.pdbx_description
1 polymer ?
#
loop_
_entity_poly.entity_id
_entity_poly.type
_entity_poly.pdbx_seq_one_letter_code
_entity_poly.pdbx_strand_id
1 'polypeptide(L)'
;MSALVYDGAQTLGFLAADWIEAHCVVPDGFDMGKPFVLNGWQLYCTVKHYEVRPNAVHNPEKPLRNQAFVFRRSAVVGPQKTGKGPWSGAIVLFEAVGPCQFAGWAVEGDVYLCSDHGCGCGFEYWYESGEPLGEPRPKSLIQLVATSGE
;
A
#
# COMPACT_ATOMS: atom_id res chain seq x y z
N MET A 1 -2.34 -20.46 -15.36
CA MET A 1 -1.83 -19.22 -14.75
C MET A 1 -0.91 -19.61 -13.60
N SER A 2 0.38 -19.36 -13.75
CA SER A 2 1.30 -19.61 -12.64
C SER A 2 0.88 -18.70 -11.48
N ALA A 3 0.61 -19.27 -10.31
CA ALA A 3 0.43 -18.49 -9.13
C ALA A 3 1.69 -17.64 -8.91
N LEU A 4 1.53 -16.33 -8.82
CA LEU A 4 2.60 -15.45 -8.43
C LEU A 4 2.92 -15.77 -6.97
N VAL A 5 4.00 -16.53 -6.78
CA VAL A 5 4.40 -16.96 -5.44
C VAL A 5 5.15 -15.81 -4.79
N TYR A 6 4.62 -15.35 -3.68
CA TYR A 6 5.31 -14.42 -2.81
C TYR A 6 6.41 -15.20 -2.03
N ASP A 7 7.61 -14.67 -2.03
CA ASP A 7 8.79 -15.37 -1.48
C ASP A 7 8.95 -15.26 0.04
N GLY A 8 7.91 -14.75 0.73
CA GLY A 8 7.92 -14.59 2.18
C GLY A 8 8.69 -13.37 2.69
N ALA A 9 9.10 -12.45 1.80
CA ALA A 9 9.73 -11.20 2.22
C ALA A 9 8.76 -10.34 3.03
N GLN A 10 9.30 -9.55 3.93
CA GLN A 10 8.51 -8.65 4.79
C GLN A 10 8.05 -7.43 4.00
N THR A 11 6.77 -7.08 4.09
CA THR A 11 6.18 -6.04 3.26
C THR A 11 5.02 -5.35 3.95
N LEU A 12 4.83 -4.06 3.64
CA LEU A 12 3.60 -3.31 3.94
C LEU A 12 2.48 -3.57 2.92
N GLY A 13 2.72 -4.36 1.89
CA GLY A 13 1.78 -4.54 0.78
C GLY A 13 0.46 -5.19 1.18
N PHE A 14 0.45 -6.08 2.16
CA PHE A 14 -0.78 -6.68 2.66
C PHE A 14 -1.64 -5.68 3.43
N LEU A 15 -1.02 -4.85 4.26
CA LEU A 15 -1.71 -3.72 4.90
C LEU A 15 -2.27 -2.76 3.86
N ALA A 16 -1.49 -2.44 2.82
CA ALA A 16 -1.93 -1.59 1.72
C ALA A 16 -3.15 -2.17 1.01
N ALA A 17 -3.15 -3.47 0.70
CA ALA A 17 -4.26 -4.15 0.03
C ALA A 17 -5.55 -4.09 0.86
N ASP A 18 -5.46 -4.39 2.14
CA ASP A 18 -6.61 -4.34 3.05
C ASP A 18 -7.12 -2.91 3.27
N TRP A 19 -6.21 -1.96 3.38
CA TRP A 19 -6.56 -0.54 3.48
C TRP A 19 -7.29 -0.05 2.23
N ILE A 20 -6.82 -0.42 1.06
CA ILE A 20 -7.44 -0.07 -0.24
C ILE A 20 -8.85 -0.66 -0.32
N GLU A 21 -9.02 -1.92 0.03
CA GLU A 21 -10.35 -2.56 0.04
C GLU A 21 -11.31 -1.85 0.97
N ALA A 22 -10.84 -1.40 2.14
CA ALA A 22 -11.66 -0.72 3.14
C ALA A 22 -12.01 0.74 2.78
N HIS A 23 -11.17 1.43 2.00
CA HIS A 23 -11.30 2.86 1.76
C HIS A 23 -11.59 3.25 0.31
N CYS A 24 -11.31 2.37 -0.63
CA CYS A 24 -11.46 2.64 -2.05
C CYS A 24 -12.59 1.81 -2.64
N VAL A 25 -13.25 2.39 -3.64
CA VAL A 25 -14.29 1.70 -4.40
C VAL A 25 -13.87 1.60 -5.86
N VAL A 26 -14.44 0.63 -6.56
CA VAL A 26 -14.27 0.49 -8.01
C VAL A 26 -14.84 1.75 -8.69
N PRO A 27 -14.02 2.49 -9.46
CA PRO A 27 -14.45 3.81 -9.98
C PRO A 27 -15.38 3.73 -11.18
N ASP A 28 -15.38 2.62 -11.92
CA ASP A 28 -16.11 2.51 -13.19
C ASP A 28 -16.45 1.06 -13.52
N GLY A 29 -17.41 0.85 -14.41
CA GLY A 29 -17.81 -0.46 -14.90
C GLY A 29 -18.91 -1.12 -14.08
N PHE A 30 -19.09 -2.43 -14.29
CA PHE A 30 -20.19 -3.20 -13.66
C PHE A 30 -20.11 -3.23 -12.14
N ASP A 31 -18.91 -3.20 -11.60
CA ASP A 31 -18.67 -3.27 -10.16
C ASP A 31 -18.48 -1.90 -9.51
N MET A 32 -18.79 -0.82 -10.22
CA MET A 32 -18.69 0.55 -9.72
C MET A 32 -19.34 0.70 -8.35
N GLY A 33 -18.61 1.27 -7.39
CA GLY A 33 -19.07 1.50 -6.02
C GLY A 33 -18.86 0.33 -5.06
N LYS A 34 -18.49 -0.85 -5.55
CA LYS A 34 -18.09 -1.97 -4.68
C LYS A 34 -16.69 -1.74 -4.11
N PRO A 35 -16.36 -2.35 -2.97
CA PRO A 35 -15.00 -2.30 -2.43
C PRO A 35 -13.96 -2.70 -3.48
N PHE A 36 -12.85 -1.96 -3.50
CA PHE A 36 -11.77 -2.20 -4.46
C PHE A 36 -10.85 -3.32 -3.96
N VAL A 37 -11.16 -4.54 -4.35
CA VAL A 37 -10.34 -5.72 -4.03
C VAL A 37 -9.29 -5.89 -5.12
N LEU A 38 -8.00 -5.90 -4.73
CA LEU A 38 -6.92 -6.09 -5.69
C LEU A 38 -6.98 -7.48 -6.32
N ASN A 39 -6.83 -7.54 -7.63
CA ASN A 39 -6.67 -8.81 -8.33
C ASN A 39 -5.23 -9.36 -8.17
N GLY A 40 -4.96 -10.55 -8.73
CA GLY A 40 -3.70 -11.24 -8.50
C GLY A 40 -2.46 -10.43 -8.86
N TRP A 41 -2.41 -9.78 -10.03
CA TRP A 41 -1.24 -9.01 -10.44
C TRP A 41 -1.12 -7.69 -9.66
N GLN A 42 -2.24 -7.04 -9.34
CA GLN A 42 -2.26 -5.81 -8.54
C GLN A 42 -1.74 -6.08 -7.13
N LEU A 43 -2.20 -7.16 -6.51
CA LEU A 43 -1.73 -7.58 -5.19
C LEU A 43 -0.23 -7.89 -5.23
N TYR A 44 0.24 -8.66 -6.19
CA TYR A 44 1.67 -8.99 -6.35
C TYR A 44 2.52 -7.72 -6.47
N CYS A 45 2.15 -6.80 -7.35
CA CYS A 45 2.88 -5.55 -7.54
C CYS A 45 2.88 -4.70 -6.29
N THR A 46 1.77 -4.64 -5.56
CA THR A 46 1.65 -3.90 -4.30
C THR A 46 2.56 -4.50 -3.23
N VAL A 47 2.51 -5.80 -3.05
CA VAL A 47 3.34 -6.53 -2.08
C VAL A 47 4.83 -6.34 -2.39
N LYS A 48 5.23 -6.46 -3.65
CA LYS A 48 6.63 -6.25 -4.05
C LYS A 48 7.07 -4.80 -3.90
N HIS A 49 6.25 -3.83 -4.28
CA HIS A 49 6.61 -2.42 -4.18
C HIS A 49 6.88 -1.99 -2.73
N TYR A 50 6.10 -2.49 -1.78
CA TYR A 50 6.20 -2.15 -0.36
C TYR A 50 7.08 -3.11 0.45
N GLU A 51 7.92 -3.87 -0.21
CA GLU A 51 8.88 -4.76 0.45
C GLU A 51 9.87 -3.97 1.30
N VAL A 52 10.04 -4.40 2.54
CA VAL A 52 10.88 -3.74 3.54
C VAL A 52 12.16 -4.53 3.73
N ARG A 53 13.28 -3.84 3.84
CA ARG A 53 14.58 -4.46 4.11
C ARG A 53 14.59 -5.12 5.49
N PRO A 54 15.11 -6.35 5.62
CA PRO A 54 15.11 -7.07 6.90
C PRO A 54 15.85 -6.35 8.03
N ASN A 55 16.83 -5.49 7.70
CA ASN A 55 17.62 -4.71 8.64
C ASN A 55 17.12 -3.28 8.85
N ALA A 56 15.91 -2.96 8.38
CA ALA A 56 15.35 -1.63 8.53
C ALA A 56 15.10 -1.29 10.00
N VAL A 57 15.44 -0.05 10.38
CA VAL A 57 15.24 0.48 11.73
C VAL A 57 14.37 1.74 11.63
N HIS A 58 13.33 1.79 12.45
CA HIS A 58 12.47 2.97 12.51
C HIS A 58 13.16 4.10 13.26
N ASN A 59 13.18 5.29 12.64
CA ASN A 59 13.68 6.50 13.26
C ASN A 59 12.57 7.56 13.29
N PRO A 60 11.88 7.73 14.44
CA PRO A 60 10.78 8.68 14.56
C PRO A 60 11.19 10.13 14.38
N GLU A 61 12.47 10.47 14.62
CA GLU A 61 12.97 11.84 14.44
C GLU A 61 13.20 12.23 12.97
N LYS A 62 13.36 11.23 12.10
CA LYS A 62 13.66 11.44 10.67
C LYS A 62 12.81 10.52 9.78
N PRO A 63 11.49 10.56 9.87
CA PRO A 63 10.64 9.62 9.14
C PRO A 63 10.75 9.74 7.62
N LEU A 64 11.04 10.94 7.11
CA LEU A 64 11.20 11.20 5.67
C LEU A 64 12.51 10.67 5.09
N ARG A 65 13.47 10.33 5.92
CA ARG A 65 14.74 9.73 5.52
C ARG A 65 14.73 8.20 5.68
N ASN A 66 13.58 7.65 5.90
CA ASN A 66 13.45 6.23 6.08
C ASN A 66 13.80 5.49 4.78
N GLN A 67 14.93 4.80 4.79
CA GLN A 67 15.39 3.97 3.67
C GLN A 67 15.00 2.50 3.85
N ALA A 68 13.88 2.27 4.52
CA ALA A 68 13.44 0.92 4.87
C ALA A 68 13.06 0.09 3.65
N PHE A 69 12.53 0.72 2.60
CA PHE A 69 12.03 0.00 1.44
C PHE A 69 13.15 -0.47 0.50
N VAL A 70 12.98 -1.68 -0.01
CA VAL A 70 13.88 -2.25 -1.02
C VAL A 70 13.79 -1.46 -2.32
N PHE A 71 12.58 -1.10 -2.75
CA PHE A 71 12.34 -0.41 -4.02
C PHE A 71 11.90 1.03 -3.79
N ARG A 72 12.52 1.95 -4.51
CA ARG A 72 12.14 3.37 -4.52
C ARG A 72 11.30 3.74 -5.73
N ARG A 73 11.31 2.91 -6.76
CA ARG A 73 10.60 3.12 -8.02
C ARG A 73 10.04 1.81 -8.50
N SER A 74 8.88 1.88 -9.10
CA SER A 74 8.26 0.75 -9.78
C SER A 74 7.74 1.19 -11.13
N ALA A 75 7.85 0.32 -12.12
CA ALA A 75 7.27 0.51 -13.43
C ALA A 75 6.37 -0.69 -13.72
N VAL A 76 5.12 -0.42 -14.07
CA VAL A 76 4.15 -1.45 -14.43
C VAL A 76 3.77 -1.25 -15.89
N VAL A 77 4.07 -2.26 -16.69
CA VAL A 77 3.79 -2.29 -18.11
C VAL A 77 2.82 -3.44 -18.40
N GLY A 78 1.75 -3.15 -19.07
CA GLY A 78 0.75 -4.15 -19.42
C GLY A 78 -0.26 -3.63 -20.43
N PRO A 79 -1.13 -4.52 -20.97
CA PRO A 79 -2.15 -4.15 -21.93
C PRO A 79 -3.12 -3.11 -21.39
N GLN A 80 -3.83 -2.44 -22.29
CA GLN A 80 -4.93 -1.56 -21.93
C GLN A 80 -6.08 -2.35 -21.27
N LYS A 81 -6.87 -1.66 -20.44
CA LYS A 81 -8.07 -2.21 -19.77
C LYS A 81 -7.78 -3.40 -18.83
N THR A 82 -6.60 -3.45 -18.25
CA THR A 82 -6.23 -4.48 -17.26
C THR A 82 -6.34 -3.99 -15.81
N GLY A 83 -6.81 -2.76 -15.58
CA GLY A 83 -7.00 -2.20 -14.25
C GLY A 83 -5.80 -1.41 -13.71
N LYS A 84 -4.88 -0.96 -14.57
CA LYS A 84 -3.71 -0.15 -14.15
C LYS A 84 -4.11 1.21 -13.59
N GLY A 85 -5.04 1.91 -14.24
CA GLY A 85 -5.50 3.23 -13.83
C GLY A 85 -6.15 3.23 -12.45
N PRO A 86 -7.19 2.42 -12.21
CA PRO A 86 -7.82 2.30 -10.90
C PRO A 86 -6.84 1.88 -9.80
N TRP A 87 -5.96 0.91 -10.06
CA TRP A 87 -4.92 0.49 -9.13
C TRP A 87 -3.96 1.63 -8.80
N SER A 88 -3.49 2.37 -9.81
CA SER A 88 -2.60 3.52 -9.59
C SER A 88 -3.28 4.59 -8.74
N GLY A 89 -4.56 4.88 -8.97
CA GLY A 89 -5.34 5.79 -8.15
C GLY A 89 -5.45 5.34 -6.70
N ALA A 90 -5.68 4.06 -6.46
CA ALA A 90 -5.73 3.49 -5.11
C ALA A 90 -4.38 3.61 -4.40
N ILE A 91 -3.27 3.35 -5.09
CA ILE A 91 -1.92 3.53 -4.53
C ILE A 91 -1.65 5.00 -4.20
N VAL A 92 -2.07 5.94 -5.05
CA VAL A 92 -1.96 7.38 -4.77
C VAL A 92 -2.70 7.75 -3.48
N LEU A 93 -3.91 7.26 -3.29
CA LEU A 93 -4.68 7.50 -2.07
C LEU A 93 -4.00 6.90 -0.84
N PHE A 94 -3.51 5.68 -0.94
CA PHE A 94 -2.75 5.04 0.13
C PHE A 94 -1.49 5.82 0.49
N GLU A 95 -0.74 6.30 -0.50
CA GLU A 95 0.45 7.14 -0.28
C GLU A 95 0.10 8.51 0.31
N ALA A 96 -1.06 9.06 0.00
CA ALA A 96 -1.48 10.37 0.50
C ALA A 96 -1.89 10.34 1.97
N VAL A 97 -2.69 9.35 2.36
CA VAL A 97 -3.35 9.34 3.68
C VAL A 97 -3.29 8.00 4.40
N GLY A 98 -2.85 6.94 3.74
CA GLY A 98 -2.73 5.62 4.34
C GLY A 98 -1.41 5.39 5.06
N PRO A 99 -1.29 4.26 5.77
CA PRO A 99 -0.09 3.92 6.55
C PRO A 99 1.06 3.40 5.67
N CYS A 100 1.57 4.26 4.80
CA CYS A 100 2.52 3.90 3.75
C CYS A 100 3.99 3.99 4.15
N GLN A 101 4.30 4.48 5.37
CA GLN A 101 5.66 4.57 5.87
C GLN A 101 5.96 3.46 6.88
N PHE A 102 7.17 2.95 6.82
CA PHE A 102 7.66 1.98 7.80
C PHE A 102 7.78 2.61 9.20
N ALA A 103 7.18 1.96 10.19
CA ALA A 103 7.11 2.45 11.57
C ALA A 103 7.71 1.47 12.59
N GLY A 104 8.41 0.46 12.16
CA GLY A 104 8.99 -0.57 13.02
C GLY A 104 8.52 -1.97 12.67
N TRP A 105 8.78 -2.91 13.56
CA TRP A 105 8.44 -4.32 13.39
C TRP A 105 7.36 -4.72 14.38
N ALA A 106 6.35 -5.42 13.89
CA ALA A 106 5.24 -5.87 14.72
C ALA A 106 5.63 -7.02 15.64
N VAL A 107 5.04 -6.99 16.82
CA VAL A 107 4.97 -8.13 17.74
C VAL A 107 3.53 -8.63 17.84
N GLU A 108 3.35 -9.81 18.39
CA GLU A 108 2.02 -10.39 18.56
C GLU A 108 1.09 -9.41 19.31
N GLY A 109 -0.09 -9.19 18.75
CA GLY A 109 -1.10 -8.29 19.30
C GLY A 109 -1.05 -6.85 18.79
N ASP A 110 -0.06 -6.47 17.97
CA ASP A 110 -0.02 -5.16 17.36
C ASP A 110 -1.14 -5.03 16.32
N VAL A 111 -1.75 -3.85 16.30
CA VAL A 111 -2.86 -3.53 15.40
C VAL A 111 -2.74 -2.10 14.87
N TYR A 112 -3.07 -1.92 13.59
CA TYR A 112 -3.27 -0.59 13.01
C TYR A 112 -4.75 -0.22 13.14
N LEU A 113 -5.04 0.92 13.75
CA LEU A 113 -6.39 1.44 13.90
C LEU A 113 -6.52 2.77 13.15
N CYS A 114 -7.41 2.82 12.17
CA CYS A 114 -7.69 4.08 11.46
C CYS A 114 -8.17 5.19 12.40
N SER A 115 -8.87 4.83 13.47
CA SER A 115 -9.36 5.79 14.47
C SER A 115 -8.24 6.56 15.17
N ASP A 116 -7.03 5.97 15.30
CA ASP A 116 -5.86 6.64 15.87
C ASP A 116 -5.35 7.79 14.98
N HIS A 117 -5.78 7.82 13.72
CA HIS A 117 -5.38 8.80 12.71
C HIS A 117 -6.54 9.69 12.24
N GLY A 118 -7.63 9.75 13.02
CA GLY A 118 -8.77 10.62 12.75
C GLY A 118 -9.75 10.09 11.71
N CYS A 119 -9.65 8.83 11.30
CA CYS A 119 -10.58 8.20 10.37
C CYS A 119 -11.71 7.48 11.13
N GLY A 120 -12.94 7.75 10.74
CA GLY A 120 -14.12 7.14 11.37
C GLY A 120 -14.62 5.86 10.69
N CYS A 121 -13.84 5.24 9.79
CA CYS A 121 -14.31 4.09 9.01
C CYS A 121 -14.37 2.77 9.79
N GLY A 122 -13.70 2.68 10.94
CA GLY A 122 -13.63 1.46 11.75
C GLY A 122 -12.62 0.43 11.24
N PHE A 123 -11.79 0.76 10.26
CA PHE A 123 -10.78 -0.17 9.75
C PHE A 123 -9.74 -0.52 10.79
N GLU A 124 -9.45 -1.81 10.93
CA GLU A 124 -8.42 -2.38 11.77
C GLU A 124 -7.60 -3.37 10.95
N TYR A 125 -6.27 -3.35 11.14
CA TYR A 125 -5.38 -4.35 10.57
C TYR A 125 -4.55 -4.99 11.67
N TRP A 126 -4.72 -6.29 11.87
CA TRP A 126 -3.98 -7.06 12.86
C TRP A 126 -2.72 -7.60 12.23
N TYR A 127 -1.58 -7.11 12.71
CA TYR A 127 -0.28 -7.54 12.20
C TYR A 127 0.06 -8.95 12.64
N GLU A 128 0.74 -9.67 11.76
CA GLU A 128 1.47 -10.86 12.16
C GLU A 128 2.80 -10.49 12.79
N SER A 129 3.30 -11.30 13.73
CA SER A 129 4.60 -11.10 14.36
C SER A 129 5.70 -11.08 13.28
N GLY A 130 6.56 -10.05 13.33
CA GLY A 130 7.63 -9.83 12.36
C GLY A 130 7.21 -9.09 11.08
N GLU A 131 5.94 -8.74 10.94
CA GLU A 131 5.46 -7.91 9.84
C GLU A 131 5.89 -6.44 10.05
N PRO A 132 6.15 -5.66 8.98
CA PRO A 132 6.42 -4.25 9.15
C PRO A 132 5.19 -3.50 9.64
N LEU A 133 5.38 -2.58 10.57
CA LEU A 133 4.35 -1.62 10.98
C LEU A 133 4.30 -0.46 9.99
N GLY A 134 3.09 0.04 9.71
CA GLY A 134 2.86 1.19 8.86
C GLY A 134 2.34 2.40 9.64
N GLU A 135 2.71 3.59 9.18
CA GLU A 135 2.17 4.85 9.68
C GLU A 135 1.94 5.84 8.53
N PRO A 136 0.96 6.75 8.64
CA PRO A 136 0.74 7.78 7.64
C PRO A 136 1.90 8.78 7.59
N ARG A 137 2.11 9.36 6.40
CA ARG A 137 3.08 10.45 6.23
C ARG A 137 2.58 11.72 6.94
N PRO A 138 3.46 12.44 7.64
CA PRO A 138 3.10 13.74 8.21
C PRO A 138 2.75 14.78 7.14
N LYS A 139 3.42 14.70 6.00
CA LYS A 139 3.19 15.54 4.82
C LYS A 139 3.43 14.71 3.58
N SER A 140 2.54 14.78 2.62
CA SER A 140 2.69 14.12 1.33
C SER A 140 2.71 15.15 0.20
N LEU A 141 3.60 14.90 -0.76
CA LEU A 141 3.63 15.60 -2.04
C LEU A 141 3.56 14.53 -3.12
N ILE A 142 2.46 14.53 -3.85
CA ILE A 142 2.23 13.57 -4.93
C ILE A 142 2.03 14.35 -6.22
N GLN A 143 2.82 14.01 -7.23
CA GLN A 143 2.72 14.59 -8.56
C GLN A 143 2.25 13.53 -9.55
N LEU A 144 1.17 13.83 -10.23
CA LEU A 144 0.65 13.01 -11.32
C LEU A 144 1.06 13.66 -12.64
N VAL A 145 1.81 12.93 -13.44
CA VAL A 145 2.30 13.40 -14.74
C VAL A 145 1.81 12.41 -15.79
N ALA A 146 1.15 12.95 -16.80
CA ALA A 146 0.73 12.19 -17.97
C ALA A 146 1.26 12.87 -19.23
N THR A 147 1.59 12.08 -20.24
CA THR A 147 1.76 12.61 -21.57
C THR A 147 0.38 13.01 -22.07
N SER A 148 0.18 14.29 -22.43
CA SER A 148 -1.03 14.69 -23.09
C SER A 148 -1.12 13.92 -24.41
N GLY A 149 -1.92 12.88 -24.44
CA GLY A 149 -2.36 12.32 -25.70
C GLY A 149 -3.34 13.30 -26.34
N GLU A 150 -3.02 13.77 -27.50
CA GLU A 150 -4.04 14.39 -28.34
C GLU A 150 -5.07 13.35 -28.76
#